data_9355c6475b86885f6e5b4ebd44cd048f
#
_entry.id   9355c6475b86885f6e5b4ebd44cd048f
#
_cell.length_a   1.000
_cell.length_b   1.000
_cell.length_c   1.000
_cell.angle_alpha   90.00
_cell.angle_beta   90.00
_cell.angle_gamma   90.00
#
_symmetry.space_group_name_H-M   'P 1'
#
loop_
_entity.id
_entity.type
_entity.pdbx_description
1 polymer ?
#
loop_
_entity_poly.entity_id
_entity_poly.type
_entity_poly.pdbx_seq_one_letter_code
_entity_poly.pdbx_strand_id
1 'polypeptide(L)'
;MPVELFILAGFLGSGKTTLLLDLLKSDSQGETGVIVNEAGEIGVDGVVVKDGADDIPLTLLSNGCVCCSLRSSLVLTVGAMLDAPRPPGARPLRRIVLETSGLSRPGPIVASLADPELARRGIRVTVVSTYDCVRGALNVDEFDEAAAQLGAAQRVMLTKLDLVAPEAARAHIEVIRGVNPLAQIVADTDRAAAVRQAFADSGPAGPAEGGAASLAESTVQGLFGGAPAKAHPRIHVMAGALRAGASWDDVAMWLDDLASICGDKLLRVKAVLKVADCAEPIHIQSVGATFGAPRRLVGLAAHEDICVVIARDIDAGDIQAALPDAPIALSNTKHSAVAQRSSKVFA
;
A
#
# COMPACT_ATOMS: atom_id res chain seq x y z
N MET A 1 -2.88 -19.64 10.62
CA MET A 1 -2.51 -18.22 10.68
C MET A 1 -2.88 -17.60 9.35
N PRO A 2 -3.30 -16.33 9.28
CA PRO A 2 -3.54 -15.68 8.00
C PRO A 2 -2.23 -15.62 7.18
N VAL A 3 -2.34 -15.77 5.86
CA VAL A 3 -1.21 -15.67 4.95
C VAL A 3 -1.15 -14.21 4.44
N GLU A 4 0.03 -13.60 4.49
CA GLU A 4 0.27 -12.27 3.93
C GLU A 4 0.65 -12.39 2.45
N LEU A 5 -0.09 -11.71 1.57
CA LEU A 5 0.23 -11.58 0.16
C LEU A 5 0.84 -10.20 -0.07
N PHE A 6 2.13 -10.17 -0.38
CA PHE A 6 2.85 -8.95 -0.70
C PHE A 6 2.86 -8.73 -2.22
N ILE A 7 2.34 -7.59 -2.66
CA ILE A 7 2.52 -7.12 -4.03
C ILE A 7 3.81 -6.30 -4.05
N LEU A 8 4.85 -6.85 -4.65
CA LEU A 8 6.14 -6.18 -4.81
C LEU A 8 6.09 -5.34 -6.09
N ALA A 9 5.87 -4.06 -5.91
CA ALA A 9 5.83 -3.04 -6.94
C ALA A 9 7.12 -2.19 -6.95
N GLY A 10 7.24 -1.33 -7.93
CA GLY A 10 8.36 -0.41 -8.11
C GLY A 10 8.73 -0.27 -9.56
N PHE A 11 9.22 0.89 -9.96
CA PHE A 11 9.51 1.20 -11.35
C PHE A 11 10.62 0.31 -11.93
N LEU A 12 10.81 0.37 -13.24
CA LEU A 12 11.87 -0.39 -13.94
C LEU A 12 13.24 -0.13 -13.32
N GLY A 13 14.00 -1.20 -13.06
CA GLY A 13 15.34 -1.12 -12.47
C GLY A 13 15.41 -0.65 -11.02
N SER A 14 14.29 -0.54 -10.31
CA SER A 14 14.24 -0.10 -8.90
C SER A 14 14.70 -1.15 -7.88
N GLY A 15 15.07 -2.35 -8.32
CA GLY A 15 15.62 -3.39 -7.44
C GLY A 15 14.59 -4.36 -6.85
N LYS A 16 13.41 -4.53 -7.46
CA LYS A 16 12.37 -5.49 -7.02
C LYS A 16 12.91 -6.92 -6.91
N THR A 17 13.41 -7.47 -8.01
CA THR A 17 13.95 -8.85 -8.08
C THR A 17 15.09 -9.04 -7.09
N THR A 18 15.96 -8.05 -6.94
CA THR A 18 17.05 -8.10 -5.95
C THR A 18 16.50 -8.17 -4.52
N LEU A 19 15.49 -7.37 -4.19
CA LEU A 19 14.83 -7.41 -2.89
C LEU A 19 14.13 -8.76 -2.63
N LEU A 20 13.48 -9.30 -3.65
CA LEU A 20 12.86 -10.62 -3.58
C LEU A 20 13.90 -11.71 -3.31
N LEU A 21 15.02 -11.72 -4.04
CA LEU A 21 16.11 -12.68 -3.84
C LEU A 21 16.71 -12.60 -2.44
N ASP A 22 16.85 -11.41 -1.87
CA ASP A 22 17.33 -11.25 -0.50
C ASP A 22 16.33 -11.75 0.54
N LEU A 23 15.03 -11.56 0.30
CA LEU A 23 14.00 -12.17 1.13
C LEU A 23 14.12 -13.71 1.10
N LEU A 24 14.22 -14.30 -0.07
CA LEU A 24 14.32 -15.75 -0.23
C LEU A 24 15.57 -16.34 0.43
N LYS A 25 16.72 -15.66 0.32
CA LYS A 25 17.94 -16.05 1.04
C LYS A 25 17.77 -16.01 2.57
N SER A 26 16.91 -15.14 3.07
CA SER A 26 16.63 -15.05 4.51
C SER A 26 15.56 -16.03 4.98
N ASP A 27 14.80 -16.65 4.07
CA ASP A 27 13.73 -17.58 4.37
C ASP A 27 14.24 -19.02 4.49
N SER A 28 14.96 -19.31 5.56
CA SER A 28 15.52 -20.65 5.82
C SER A 28 14.47 -21.75 6.08
N GLN A 29 13.20 -21.40 6.25
CA GLN A 29 12.10 -22.33 6.58
C GLN A 29 11.20 -22.61 5.37
N GLY A 30 11.44 -21.96 4.23
CA GLY A 30 10.63 -22.12 3.04
C GLY A 30 9.16 -21.69 3.22
N GLU A 31 8.90 -20.70 4.06
CA GLU A 31 7.55 -20.22 4.37
C GLU A 31 7.01 -19.22 3.33
N THR A 32 7.81 -18.89 2.29
CA THR A 32 7.49 -17.93 1.24
C THR A 32 7.20 -18.64 -0.08
N GLY A 33 6.05 -18.33 -0.69
CA GLY A 33 5.74 -18.64 -2.08
C GLY A 33 5.98 -17.42 -2.97
N VAL A 34 6.33 -17.62 -4.23
CA VAL A 34 6.63 -16.55 -5.18
C VAL A 34 5.78 -16.70 -6.43
N ILE A 35 5.18 -15.60 -6.85
CA ILE A 35 4.50 -15.46 -8.13
C ILE A 35 5.21 -14.33 -8.88
N VAL A 36 5.72 -14.63 -10.08
CA VAL A 36 6.32 -13.61 -10.95
C VAL A 36 5.35 -13.30 -12.08
N ASN A 37 4.94 -12.04 -12.16
CA ASN A 37 4.08 -11.53 -13.23
C ASN A 37 4.89 -10.60 -14.12
N GLU A 38 5.40 -11.12 -15.23
CA GLU A 38 6.22 -10.39 -16.16
C GLU A 38 5.42 -9.95 -17.39
N ALA A 39 5.48 -8.67 -17.72
CA ALA A 39 4.92 -8.12 -18.94
C ALA A 39 5.99 -8.19 -20.07
N GLY A 40 6.17 -9.37 -20.68
CA GLY A 40 7.13 -9.54 -21.76
C GLY A 40 7.26 -10.98 -22.22
N GLU A 41 7.75 -11.19 -23.45
CA GLU A 41 7.86 -12.51 -24.08
C GLU A 41 9.03 -13.36 -23.57
N ILE A 42 9.91 -12.82 -22.69
CA ILE A 42 11.07 -13.53 -22.16
C ILE A 42 11.18 -13.28 -20.66
N GLY A 43 10.76 -14.28 -19.86
CA GLY A 43 10.83 -14.28 -18.40
C GLY A 43 12.25 -14.35 -17.83
N VAL A 44 13.07 -13.34 -18.05
CA VAL A 44 14.46 -13.32 -17.55
C VAL A 44 14.49 -13.30 -16.03
N ASP A 45 13.60 -12.53 -15.40
CA ASP A 45 13.51 -12.44 -13.92
C ASP A 45 13.03 -13.77 -13.31
N GLY A 46 12.09 -14.46 -13.97
CA GLY A 46 11.62 -15.78 -13.55
C GLY A 46 12.71 -16.86 -13.61
N VAL A 47 13.63 -16.79 -14.57
CA VAL A 47 14.79 -17.69 -14.66
C VAL A 47 15.77 -17.40 -13.52
N VAL A 48 16.05 -16.13 -13.22
CA VAL A 48 16.97 -15.73 -12.13
C VAL A 48 16.45 -16.18 -10.78
N VAL A 49 15.13 -16.10 -10.55
CA VAL A 49 14.51 -16.58 -9.29
C VAL A 49 14.59 -18.11 -9.20
N LYS A 50 14.45 -18.84 -10.33
CA LYS A 50 14.50 -20.28 -10.38
C LYS A 50 15.89 -20.85 -10.07
N ASP A 51 16.93 -20.22 -10.60
CA ASP A 51 18.33 -20.64 -10.37
C ASP A 51 18.80 -20.41 -8.93
N GLY A 52 18.10 -19.55 -8.16
CA GLY A 52 18.43 -19.27 -6.76
C GLY A 52 17.60 -20.02 -5.71
N ALA A 53 16.66 -20.90 -6.10
CA ALA A 53 15.64 -21.39 -5.18
C ALA A 53 15.05 -22.76 -5.58
N ASP A 54 15.86 -23.81 -5.51
CA ASP A 54 15.45 -25.17 -5.94
C ASP A 54 14.25 -25.77 -5.18
N ASP A 55 13.92 -25.26 -3.98
CA ASP A 55 12.84 -25.77 -3.13
C ASP A 55 11.67 -24.80 -2.87
N ILE A 56 11.64 -23.64 -3.56
CA ILE A 56 10.62 -22.60 -3.34
C ILE A 56 9.44 -22.80 -4.31
N PRO A 57 8.17 -22.75 -3.83
CA PRO A 57 7.00 -22.78 -4.72
C PRO A 57 6.98 -21.54 -5.61
N LEU A 58 7.48 -21.70 -6.82
CA LEU A 58 7.53 -20.65 -7.83
C LEU A 58 6.46 -20.92 -8.89
N THR A 59 5.64 -19.92 -9.16
CA THR A 59 4.66 -19.95 -10.25
C THR A 59 4.86 -18.74 -11.16
N LEU A 60 5.07 -19.02 -12.45
CA LEU A 60 5.11 -18.00 -13.49
C LEU A 60 3.70 -17.79 -14.05
N LEU A 61 3.22 -16.56 -14.04
CA LEU A 61 1.99 -16.19 -14.74
C LEU A 61 2.33 -15.91 -16.20
N SER A 62 1.88 -16.79 -17.12
CA SER A 62 1.99 -16.53 -18.56
C SER A 62 0.99 -15.47 -19.01
N ASN A 63 1.49 -14.46 -19.72
CA ASN A 63 0.70 -13.36 -20.25
C ASN A 63 -0.30 -13.83 -21.32
N GLY A 64 -1.60 -13.83 -20.97
CA GLY A 64 -2.70 -13.87 -21.91
C GLY A 64 -3.62 -12.69 -21.67
N CYS A 65 -3.95 -11.93 -22.71
CA CYS A 65 -4.87 -10.79 -22.80
C CYS A 65 -5.51 -10.23 -21.52
N VAL A 66 -5.21 -9.01 -21.31
CA VAL A 66 -5.05 -8.13 -20.16
C VAL A 66 -6.28 -7.80 -19.29
N CYS A 67 -7.53 -8.14 -19.53
CA CYS A 67 -8.60 -7.56 -18.69
C CYS A 67 -9.50 -8.52 -17.91
N CYS A 68 -9.88 -9.68 -18.46
CA CYS A 68 -10.80 -10.59 -17.76
C CYS A 68 -10.16 -11.90 -17.31
N SER A 69 -9.06 -12.32 -17.94
CA SER A 69 -8.37 -13.58 -17.63
C SER A 69 -7.38 -13.44 -16.45
N LEU A 70 -6.87 -12.24 -16.19
CA LEU A 70 -5.87 -12.01 -15.13
C LEU A 70 -6.48 -12.25 -13.74
N ARG A 71 -7.72 -11.80 -13.51
CA ARG A 71 -8.38 -11.94 -12.20
C ARG A 71 -8.58 -13.40 -11.82
N SER A 72 -9.17 -14.19 -12.71
CA SER A 72 -9.40 -15.61 -12.44
C SER A 72 -8.10 -16.40 -12.36
N SER A 73 -7.08 -16.08 -13.20
CA SER A 73 -5.82 -16.79 -13.16
C SER A 73 -5.01 -16.48 -11.90
N LEU A 74 -4.97 -15.23 -11.42
CA LEU A 74 -4.25 -14.85 -10.21
C LEU A 74 -4.89 -15.46 -8.95
N VAL A 75 -6.23 -15.38 -8.81
CA VAL A 75 -6.96 -16.01 -7.69
C VAL A 75 -6.74 -17.52 -7.67
N LEU A 76 -6.87 -18.18 -8.83
CA LEU A 76 -6.62 -19.61 -8.97
C LEU A 76 -5.16 -19.96 -8.64
N THR A 77 -4.20 -19.18 -9.07
CA THR A 77 -2.78 -19.40 -8.78
C THR A 77 -2.49 -19.30 -7.29
N VAL A 78 -3.01 -18.25 -6.63
CA VAL A 78 -2.88 -18.09 -5.17
C VAL A 78 -3.54 -19.26 -4.45
N GLY A 79 -4.76 -19.63 -4.86
CA GLY A 79 -5.47 -20.80 -4.32
C GLY A 79 -4.67 -22.08 -4.47
N ALA A 80 -4.21 -22.39 -5.67
CA ALA A 80 -3.40 -23.59 -5.96
C ALA A 80 -2.10 -23.62 -5.15
N MET A 81 -1.45 -22.48 -4.97
CA MET A 81 -0.22 -22.39 -4.15
C MET A 81 -0.50 -22.67 -2.66
N LEU A 82 -1.65 -22.21 -2.15
CA LEU A 82 -2.06 -22.48 -0.76
C LEU A 82 -2.45 -23.95 -0.53
N ASP A 83 -3.01 -24.59 -1.54
CA ASP A 83 -3.49 -25.98 -1.50
C ASP A 83 -2.41 -26.99 -1.91
N ALA A 84 -1.27 -26.54 -2.43
CA ALA A 84 -0.18 -27.40 -2.87
C ALA A 84 0.40 -28.21 -1.70
N PRO A 85 0.63 -29.53 -1.88
CA PRO A 85 1.28 -30.34 -0.87
C PRO A 85 2.69 -29.83 -0.61
N ARG A 86 3.05 -29.72 0.67
CA ARG A 86 4.38 -29.27 1.09
C ARG A 86 5.31 -30.46 1.30
N PRO A 87 6.61 -30.32 1.05
CA PRO A 87 7.58 -31.37 1.37
C PRO A 87 7.50 -31.80 2.84
N PRO A 88 7.80 -33.08 3.18
CA PRO A 88 7.83 -33.52 4.55
C PRO A 88 8.76 -32.68 5.42
N GLY A 89 8.22 -32.13 6.52
CA GLY A 89 8.96 -31.26 7.44
C GLY A 89 8.95 -29.77 7.09
N ALA A 90 8.46 -29.38 5.90
CA ALA A 90 8.31 -27.98 5.54
C ALA A 90 7.15 -27.31 6.31
N ARG A 91 7.35 -26.06 6.69
CA ARG A 91 6.30 -25.28 7.37
C ARG A 91 5.24 -24.81 6.38
N PRO A 92 4.01 -24.53 6.86
CA PRO A 92 2.97 -23.89 6.03
C PRO A 92 3.45 -22.56 5.48
N LEU A 93 2.92 -22.18 4.31
CA LEU A 93 3.15 -20.83 3.77
C LEU A 93 2.63 -19.77 4.74
N ARG A 94 3.46 -18.80 5.06
CA ARG A 94 3.11 -17.60 5.83
C ARG A 94 2.96 -16.41 4.94
N ARG A 95 3.68 -16.40 3.82
CA ARG A 95 3.66 -15.28 2.87
C ARG A 95 3.69 -15.77 1.43
N ILE A 96 3.08 -14.96 0.57
CA ILE A 96 3.20 -15.07 -0.88
C ILE A 96 3.69 -13.72 -1.37
N VAL A 97 4.70 -13.69 -2.22
CA VAL A 97 5.19 -12.45 -2.86
C VAL A 97 4.84 -12.52 -4.34
N LEU A 98 4.03 -11.57 -4.79
CA LEU A 98 3.72 -11.33 -6.19
C LEU A 98 4.65 -10.21 -6.70
N GLU A 99 5.70 -10.55 -7.44
CA GLU A 99 6.51 -9.56 -8.13
C GLU A 99 5.79 -9.09 -9.39
N THR A 100 5.65 -7.76 -9.52
CA THR A 100 4.97 -7.15 -10.66
C THR A 100 5.98 -6.57 -11.64
N SER A 101 5.57 -6.45 -12.91
CA SER A 101 6.33 -5.68 -13.89
C SER A 101 6.56 -4.24 -13.42
N GLY A 102 7.70 -3.65 -13.80
CA GLY A 102 8.05 -2.28 -13.46
C GLY A 102 7.09 -1.21 -13.99
N LEU A 103 6.21 -1.56 -14.92
CA LEU A 103 5.17 -0.68 -15.48
C LEU A 103 3.78 -0.98 -14.92
N SER A 104 3.63 -1.98 -14.06
CA SER A 104 2.32 -2.35 -13.50
C SER A 104 1.86 -1.35 -12.46
N ARG A 105 0.57 -1.04 -12.47
CA ARG A 105 -0.10 -0.26 -11.41
C ARG A 105 -0.69 -1.21 -10.38
N PRO A 106 -0.44 -1.01 -9.07
CA PRO A 106 -0.91 -1.94 -8.04
C PRO A 106 -2.43 -2.00 -7.88
N GLY A 107 -3.15 -0.90 -8.11
CA GLY A 107 -4.60 -0.82 -7.94
C GLY A 107 -5.38 -1.94 -8.64
N PRO A 108 -5.26 -2.13 -9.96
CA PRO A 108 -5.91 -3.22 -10.70
C PRO A 108 -5.54 -4.62 -10.19
N ILE A 109 -4.31 -4.81 -9.71
CA ILE A 109 -3.86 -6.10 -9.16
C ILE A 109 -4.56 -6.36 -7.81
N VAL A 110 -4.63 -5.35 -6.94
CA VAL A 110 -5.37 -5.44 -5.67
C VAL A 110 -6.85 -5.71 -5.93
N ALA A 111 -7.45 -5.05 -6.93
CA ALA A 111 -8.83 -5.29 -7.33
C ALA A 111 -9.06 -6.74 -7.79
N SER A 112 -8.09 -7.35 -8.49
CA SER A 112 -8.13 -8.75 -8.89
C SER A 112 -8.05 -9.73 -7.71
N LEU A 113 -7.38 -9.33 -6.63
CA LEU A 113 -7.25 -10.13 -5.41
C LEU A 113 -8.39 -9.89 -4.40
N ALA A 114 -9.26 -8.90 -4.63
CA ALA A 114 -10.46 -8.66 -3.82
C ALA A 114 -11.55 -9.71 -4.16
N ASP A 115 -11.25 -10.97 -3.84
CA ASP A 115 -12.06 -12.12 -4.14
C ASP A 115 -12.62 -12.74 -2.84
N PRO A 116 -13.93 -13.11 -2.80
CA PRO A 116 -14.54 -13.69 -1.60
C PRO A 116 -13.88 -14.97 -1.12
N GLU A 117 -13.30 -15.78 -2.01
CA GLU A 117 -12.60 -17.01 -1.62
C GLU A 117 -11.29 -16.70 -0.90
N LEU A 118 -10.48 -15.78 -1.43
CA LEU A 118 -9.25 -15.35 -0.79
C LEU A 118 -9.53 -14.66 0.55
N ALA A 119 -10.61 -13.87 0.62
CA ALA A 119 -11.05 -13.25 1.87
C ALA A 119 -11.43 -14.29 2.93
N ARG A 120 -12.17 -15.37 2.56
CA ARG A 120 -12.51 -16.49 3.46
C ARG A 120 -11.27 -17.25 3.94
N ARG A 121 -10.23 -17.34 3.14
CA ARG A 121 -8.94 -17.92 3.50
C ARG A 121 -8.09 -17.01 4.40
N GLY A 122 -8.56 -15.78 4.68
CA GLY A 122 -7.89 -14.82 5.54
C GLY A 122 -6.65 -14.18 4.91
N ILE A 123 -6.56 -14.17 3.57
CA ILE A 123 -5.45 -13.54 2.85
C ILE A 123 -5.48 -12.02 3.11
N ARG A 124 -4.32 -11.47 3.45
CA ARG A 124 -4.11 -10.03 3.60
C ARG A 124 -3.18 -9.55 2.50
N VAL A 125 -3.57 -8.46 1.84
CA VAL A 125 -2.79 -7.89 0.75
C VAL A 125 -2.06 -6.64 1.23
N THR A 126 -0.74 -6.61 1.02
CA THR A 126 0.13 -5.47 1.33
C THR A 126 0.95 -5.10 0.10
N VAL A 127 0.91 -3.83 -0.31
CA VAL A 127 1.75 -3.32 -1.40
C VAL A 127 3.07 -2.79 -0.82
N VAL A 128 4.17 -3.38 -1.26
CA VAL A 128 5.54 -2.92 -0.99
C VAL A 128 6.10 -2.35 -2.29
N SER A 129 6.51 -1.09 -2.30
CA SER A 129 7.13 -0.47 -3.48
C SER A 129 8.60 -0.20 -3.24
N THR A 130 9.44 -0.55 -4.21
CA THR A 130 10.85 -0.15 -4.21
C THR A 130 11.01 1.23 -4.81
N TYR A 131 11.85 2.06 -4.19
CA TYR A 131 12.22 3.38 -4.66
C TYR A 131 13.73 3.47 -4.87
N ASP A 132 14.15 3.73 -6.11
CA ASP A 132 15.54 3.87 -6.52
C ASP A 132 16.09 5.25 -6.11
N CYS A 133 17.03 5.30 -5.17
CA CYS A 133 17.62 6.57 -4.72
C CYS A 133 18.46 7.29 -5.78
N VAL A 134 18.86 6.61 -6.86
CA VAL A 134 19.62 7.24 -7.96
C VAL A 134 18.70 7.95 -8.94
N ARG A 135 17.54 7.34 -9.28
CA ARG A 135 16.65 7.83 -10.35
C ARG A 135 15.20 8.06 -9.89
N GLY A 136 14.87 7.70 -8.66
CA GLY A 136 13.48 7.63 -8.20
C GLY A 136 12.76 8.97 -8.25
N ALA A 137 13.43 10.09 -7.92
CA ALA A 137 12.82 11.41 -8.00
C ALA A 137 12.43 11.75 -9.44
N LEU A 138 13.35 11.54 -10.41
CA LEU A 138 13.10 11.75 -11.83
C LEU A 138 11.99 10.83 -12.34
N ASN A 139 12.04 9.55 -11.98
CA ASN A 139 11.04 8.57 -12.40
C ASN A 139 9.64 8.95 -11.91
N VAL A 140 9.51 9.45 -10.69
CA VAL A 140 8.23 9.88 -10.13
C VAL A 140 7.68 11.12 -10.83
N ASP A 141 8.55 12.05 -11.21
CA ASP A 141 8.17 13.26 -11.92
C ASP A 141 7.76 12.97 -13.39
N GLU A 142 8.40 12.00 -14.04
CA GLU A 142 8.22 11.73 -15.47
C GLU A 142 7.20 10.62 -15.78
N PHE A 143 7.06 9.62 -14.88
CA PHE A 143 6.27 8.42 -15.18
C PHE A 143 5.11 8.24 -14.20
N ASP A 144 3.89 8.23 -14.74
CA ASP A 144 2.65 8.00 -14.00
C ASP A 144 2.65 6.68 -13.21
N GLU A 145 3.26 5.65 -13.77
CA GLU A 145 3.36 4.33 -13.15
C GLU A 145 4.21 4.39 -11.87
N ALA A 146 5.34 5.12 -11.89
CA ALA A 146 6.20 5.28 -10.72
C ALA A 146 5.46 6.03 -9.60
N ALA A 147 4.77 7.12 -9.93
CA ALA A 147 3.95 7.88 -8.98
C ALA A 147 2.79 7.03 -8.43
N ALA A 148 2.10 6.26 -9.28
CA ALA A 148 1.00 5.39 -8.86
C ALA A 148 1.48 4.24 -7.97
N GLN A 149 2.65 3.66 -8.23
CA GLN A 149 3.25 2.62 -7.39
C GLN A 149 3.57 3.13 -5.99
N LEU A 150 4.14 4.34 -5.88
CA LEU A 150 4.39 4.96 -4.58
C LEU A 150 3.08 5.34 -3.87
N GLY A 151 2.14 5.95 -4.59
CA GLY A 151 0.86 6.38 -4.03
C GLY A 151 0.05 5.21 -3.43
N ALA A 152 0.10 4.05 -4.06
CA ALA A 152 -0.60 2.85 -3.63
C ALA A 152 0.11 2.09 -2.49
N ALA A 153 1.40 2.30 -2.26
CA ALA A 153 2.21 1.50 -1.35
C ALA A 153 1.84 1.71 0.13
N GLN A 154 1.78 0.61 0.89
CA GLN A 154 1.79 0.65 2.35
C GLN A 154 3.20 0.81 2.90
N ARG A 155 4.19 0.23 2.20
CA ARG A 155 5.60 0.36 2.55
C ARG A 155 6.40 0.75 1.33
N VAL A 156 7.35 1.66 1.50
CA VAL A 156 8.29 2.06 0.46
C VAL A 156 9.69 1.75 0.94
N MET A 157 10.38 0.86 0.23
CA MET A 157 11.76 0.52 0.52
C MET A 157 12.70 1.33 -0.38
N LEU A 158 13.58 2.10 0.23
CA LEU A 158 14.66 2.79 -0.46
C LEU A 158 15.72 1.76 -0.89
N THR A 159 16.05 1.77 -2.16
CA THR A 159 17.09 0.92 -2.74
C THR A 159 18.26 1.76 -3.23
N LYS A 160 19.41 1.13 -3.43
CA LYS A 160 20.64 1.81 -3.92
C LYS A 160 21.09 2.97 -3.02
N LEU A 161 20.83 2.87 -1.72
CA LEU A 161 21.31 3.84 -0.73
C LEU A 161 22.84 3.91 -0.69
N ASP A 162 23.50 2.82 -1.02
CA ASP A 162 24.96 2.69 -1.16
C ASP A 162 25.56 3.48 -2.35
N LEU A 163 24.72 3.89 -3.32
CA LEU A 163 25.13 4.65 -4.49
C LEU A 163 24.91 6.16 -4.36
N VAL A 164 24.37 6.62 -3.25
CA VAL A 164 24.09 8.04 -2.99
C VAL A 164 24.73 8.50 -1.68
N ALA A 165 24.97 9.80 -1.58
CA ALA A 165 25.48 10.37 -0.32
C ALA A 165 24.45 10.16 0.81
N PRO A 166 24.88 9.85 2.05
CA PRO A 166 23.95 9.61 3.17
C PRO A 166 22.96 10.76 3.41
N GLU A 167 23.39 11.99 3.16
CA GLU A 167 22.56 13.20 3.31
C GLU A 167 21.43 13.26 2.30
N ALA A 168 21.58 12.62 1.12
CA ALA A 168 20.56 12.58 0.08
C ALA A 168 19.34 11.75 0.48
N ALA A 169 19.49 10.79 1.40
CA ALA A 169 18.39 9.94 1.86
C ALA A 169 17.19 10.77 2.36
N ARG A 170 17.45 11.90 3.02
CA ARG A 170 16.40 12.80 3.49
C ARG A 170 15.58 13.40 2.35
N ALA A 171 16.25 13.85 1.30
CA ALA A 171 15.56 14.41 0.12
C ALA A 171 14.68 13.35 -0.58
N HIS A 172 15.14 12.10 -0.64
CA HIS A 172 14.33 11.01 -1.19
C HIS A 172 13.10 10.70 -0.33
N ILE A 173 13.23 10.75 0.99
CA ILE A 173 12.10 10.61 1.93
C ILE A 173 11.09 11.75 1.72
N GLU A 174 11.54 12.96 1.49
CA GLU A 174 10.66 14.11 1.21
C GLU A 174 9.90 13.94 -0.11
N VAL A 175 10.53 13.44 -1.17
CA VAL A 175 9.86 13.10 -2.43
C VAL A 175 8.78 12.05 -2.21
N ILE A 176 9.09 10.97 -1.50
CA ILE A 176 8.12 9.90 -1.21
C ILE A 176 6.94 10.45 -0.39
N ARG A 177 7.19 11.25 0.62
CA ARG A 177 6.14 11.86 1.45
C ARG A 177 5.28 12.86 0.67
N GLY A 178 5.85 13.54 -0.33
CA GLY A 178 5.09 14.41 -1.24
C GLY A 178 4.07 13.67 -2.09
N VAL A 179 4.30 12.38 -2.34
CA VAL A 179 3.39 11.49 -3.09
C VAL A 179 2.50 10.69 -2.13
N ASN A 180 3.08 10.13 -1.08
CA ASN A 180 2.38 9.25 -0.14
C ASN A 180 2.88 9.43 1.30
N PRO A 181 2.29 10.36 2.05
CA PRO A 181 2.64 10.56 3.45
C PRO A 181 2.20 9.41 4.36
N LEU A 182 1.35 8.51 3.87
CA LEU A 182 0.82 7.36 4.63
C LEU A 182 1.72 6.13 4.59
N ALA A 183 2.74 6.12 3.72
CA ALA A 183 3.62 4.97 3.57
C ALA A 183 4.61 4.88 4.74
N GLN A 184 4.82 3.66 5.24
CA GLN A 184 5.98 3.36 6.07
C GLN A 184 7.22 3.35 5.18
N ILE A 185 8.19 4.19 5.49
CA ILE A 185 9.44 4.27 4.72
C ILE A 185 10.48 3.38 5.38
N VAL A 186 11.07 2.48 4.59
CA VAL A 186 12.17 1.60 4.99
C VAL A 186 13.45 2.13 4.34
N ALA A 187 14.29 2.76 5.16
CA ALA A 187 15.54 3.41 4.73
C ALA A 187 16.73 2.88 5.55
N ASP A 188 16.77 1.58 5.80
CA ASP A 188 17.82 0.93 6.56
C ASP A 188 19.01 0.57 5.65
N THR A 189 20.21 0.88 6.08
CA THR A 189 21.46 0.52 5.37
C THR A 189 21.85 -0.93 5.62
N ASP A 190 21.42 -1.55 6.72
CA ASP A 190 21.46 -3.00 6.90
C ASP A 190 20.39 -3.65 6.03
N ARG A 191 20.85 -4.28 4.96
CA ARG A 191 19.99 -4.91 3.95
C ARG A 191 19.10 -5.99 4.54
N ALA A 192 19.59 -6.79 5.48
CA ALA A 192 18.79 -7.83 6.13
C ALA A 192 17.71 -7.22 7.03
N ALA A 193 18.01 -6.13 7.74
CA ALA A 193 17.02 -5.39 8.52
C ALA A 193 15.97 -4.75 7.61
N ALA A 194 16.39 -4.13 6.51
CA ALA A 194 15.50 -3.54 5.52
C ALA A 194 14.51 -4.57 4.94
N VAL A 195 15.00 -5.75 4.55
CA VAL A 195 14.16 -6.86 4.07
C VAL A 195 13.15 -7.28 5.12
N ARG A 196 13.58 -7.49 6.38
CA ARG A 196 12.66 -7.85 7.47
C ARG A 196 11.59 -6.79 7.70
N GLN A 197 11.93 -5.50 7.62
CA GLN A 197 10.99 -4.39 7.77
C GLN A 197 10.01 -4.31 6.58
N ALA A 198 10.50 -4.47 5.35
CA ALA A 198 9.70 -4.40 4.14
C ALA A 198 8.63 -5.51 4.10
N PHE A 199 8.97 -6.73 4.55
CA PHE A 199 8.10 -7.90 4.54
C PHE A 199 7.65 -8.35 5.94
N ALA A 200 7.67 -7.45 6.91
CA ALA A 200 7.11 -7.74 8.23
C ALA A 200 5.61 -8.04 8.14
N ASP A 201 5.14 -8.98 8.94
CA ASP A 201 3.71 -9.28 9.03
C ASP A 201 2.94 -8.01 9.45
N SER A 202 1.76 -7.80 8.87
CA SER A 202 0.92 -6.62 9.16
C SER A 202 0.30 -6.65 10.57
N GLY A 203 0.77 -7.56 11.42
CA GLY A 203 0.28 -7.75 12.79
C GLY A 203 -1.09 -8.46 12.85
N PRO A 204 -1.50 -8.92 14.03
CA PRO A 204 -2.79 -9.56 14.20
C PRO A 204 -3.92 -8.58 13.86
N ALA A 205 -4.93 -9.06 13.13
CA ALA A 205 -6.16 -8.29 12.85
C ALA A 205 -7.08 -8.18 14.07
N GLY A 206 -6.53 -8.31 15.26
CA GLY A 206 -7.26 -8.25 16.51
C GLY A 206 -7.09 -6.88 17.21
N PRO A 207 -7.98 -6.55 18.14
CA PRO A 207 -7.84 -5.40 19.01
C PRO A 207 -6.72 -5.69 20.04
N ALA A 208 -5.47 -5.68 19.60
CA ALA A 208 -4.38 -5.57 20.56
C ALA A 208 -4.42 -4.13 21.10
N GLU A 209 -4.53 -4.01 22.40
CA GLU A 209 -4.42 -2.75 23.13
C GLU A 209 -3.15 -2.03 22.63
N GLY A 210 -3.32 -0.88 21.98
CA GLY A 210 -2.26 -0.13 21.32
C GLY A 210 -2.27 -0.12 19.79
N GLY A 211 -2.85 -1.12 19.11
CA GLY A 211 -2.85 -1.18 17.63
C GLY A 211 -3.70 -0.08 16.99
N ALA A 212 -4.82 0.27 17.60
CA ALA A 212 -5.72 1.32 17.12
C ALA A 212 -5.11 2.71 17.29
N ALA A 213 -4.51 3.00 18.44
CA ALA A 213 -3.78 4.24 18.70
C ALA A 213 -2.58 4.37 17.74
N SER A 214 -1.80 3.31 17.56
CA SER A 214 -0.66 3.28 16.62
C SER A 214 -1.06 3.54 15.16
N LEU A 215 -2.23 3.04 14.72
CA LEU A 215 -2.73 3.31 13.37
C LEU A 215 -3.13 4.77 13.20
N ALA A 216 -3.81 5.35 14.18
CA ALA A 216 -4.18 6.75 14.20
C ALA A 216 -2.93 7.64 14.29
N GLU A 217 -2.03 7.37 15.24
CA GLU A 217 -0.76 8.08 15.40
C GLU A 217 0.12 8.00 14.15
N SER A 218 0.26 6.82 13.53
CA SER A 218 1.03 6.68 12.29
C SER A 218 0.42 7.47 11.13
N THR A 219 -0.89 7.61 11.09
CA THR A 219 -1.59 8.43 10.09
C THR A 219 -1.37 9.92 10.35
N VAL A 220 -1.54 10.34 11.61
CA VAL A 220 -1.26 11.72 12.05
C VAL A 220 0.21 12.06 11.85
N GLN A 221 1.12 11.20 12.28
CA GLN A 221 2.56 11.43 12.16
C GLN A 221 3.03 11.47 10.71
N GLY A 222 2.44 10.64 9.82
CA GLY A 222 2.69 10.70 8.39
C GLY A 222 2.25 12.01 7.75
N LEU A 223 1.12 12.58 8.20
CA LEU A 223 0.58 13.83 7.67
C LEU A 223 1.23 15.07 8.28
N PHE A 224 1.60 15.02 9.57
CA PHE A 224 1.95 16.22 10.35
C PHE A 224 3.35 16.19 10.97
N GLY A 225 4.01 15.04 11.01
CA GLY A 225 5.27 14.84 11.75
C GLY A 225 6.55 15.04 10.93
N GLY A 226 6.48 15.51 9.69
CA GLY A 226 7.64 15.66 8.80
C GLY A 226 7.96 17.09 8.39
N ALA A 227 9.20 17.32 7.89
CA ALA A 227 9.53 18.53 7.15
C ALA A 227 8.57 18.69 5.96
N PRO A 228 8.29 19.93 5.51
CA PRO A 228 7.39 20.17 4.40
C PRO A 228 7.91 19.46 3.15
N ALA A 229 7.20 18.42 2.73
CA ALA A 229 7.52 17.69 1.52
C ALA A 229 7.20 18.53 0.28
N LYS A 230 8.01 18.43 -0.75
CA LYS A 230 7.72 19.09 -2.03
C LYS A 230 6.48 18.42 -2.64
N ALA A 231 5.40 19.17 -2.82
CA ALA A 231 4.19 18.65 -3.44
C ALA A 231 4.47 18.18 -4.86
N HIS A 232 3.97 17.01 -5.22
CA HIS A 232 4.03 16.53 -6.59
C HIS A 232 2.98 17.26 -7.43
N PRO A 233 3.28 17.73 -8.65
CA PRO A 233 2.37 18.58 -9.44
C PRO A 233 1.06 17.90 -9.82
N ARG A 234 1.06 16.57 -9.95
CA ARG A 234 -0.10 15.78 -10.39
C ARG A 234 -0.68 14.86 -9.32
N ILE A 235 -0.03 14.72 -8.16
CA ILE A 235 -0.56 13.92 -7.05
C ILE A 235 -1.08 14.85 -5.97
N HIS A 236 -2.36 14.72 -5.67
CA HIS A 236 -3.04 15.52 -4.67
C HIS A 236 -3.25 14.68 -3.41
N VAL A 237 -2.65 15.12 -2.32
CA VAL A 237 -2.90 14.59 -0.99
C VAL A 237 -3.94 15.49 -0.34
N MET A 238 -5.08 14.95 -0.02
CA MET A 238 -6.23 15.66 0.54
C MET A 238 -6.53 15.13 1.93
N ALA A 239 -6.85 16.01 2.85
CA ALA A 239 -7.32 15.67 4.18
C ALA A 239 -8.74 16.17 4.39
N GLY A 240 -9.53 15.41 5.12
CA GLY A 240 -10.91 15.75 5.40
C GLY A 240 -11.36 15.33 6.80
N ALA A 241 -12.43 15.97 7.24
CA ALA A 241 -13.11 15.66 8.48
C ALA A 241 -14.57 15.31 8.20
N LEU A 242 -15.12 14.41 9.01
CA LEU A 242 -16.49 13.97 8.92
C LEU A 242 -17.44 15.09 9.39
N ARG A 243 -18.55 15.29 8.69
CA ARG A 243 -19.62 16.19 9.12
C ARG A 243 -20.31 15.61 10.36
N ALA A 244 -20.58 16.44 11.34
CA ALA A 244 -21.27 16.03 12.55
C ALA A 244 -22.63 15.37 12.23
N GLY A 245 -22.89 14.21 12.85
CA GLY A 245 -24.12 13.45 12.67
C GLY A 245 -24.18 12.55 11.44
N ALA A 246 -23.13 12.48 10.62
CA ALA A 246 -23.08 11.53 9.49
C ALA A 246 -23.08 10.08 9.97
N SER A 247 -23.89 9.25 9.30
CA SER A 247 -24.02 7.82 9.56
C SER A 247 -22.95 7.01 8.81
N TRP A 248 -22.88 5.70 9.11
CA TRP A 248 -22.05 4.79 8.31
C TRP A 248 -22.54 4.68 6.85
N ASP A 249 -23.85 4.68 6.63
CA ASP A 249 -24.39 4.60 5.28
C ASP A 249 -24.03 5.84 4.45
N ASP A 250 -24.01 7.04 5.04
CA ASP A 250 -23.54 8.26 4.35
C ASP A 250 -22.07 8.12 3.94
N VAL A 251 -21.24 7.57 4.82
CA VAL A 251 -19.81 7.35 4.53
C VAL A 251 -19.63 6.28 3.46
N ALA A 252 -20.35 5.17 3.54
CA ALA A 252 -20.26 4.06 2.59
C ALA A 252 -20.64 4.52 1.18
N MET A 253 -21.76 5.24 1.02
CA MET A 253 -22.15 5.82 -0.26
C MET A 253 -21.09 6.77 -0.80
N TRP A 254 -20.55 7.64 0.05
CA TRP A 254 -19.50 8.57 -0.36
C TRP A 254 -18.24 7.85 -0.84
N LEU A 255 -17.85 6.74 -0.21
CA LEU A 255 -16.69 5.95 -0.66
C LEU A 255 -16.92 5.33 -2.04
N ASP A 256 -18.12 4.84 -2.32
CA ASP A 256 -18.50 4.29 -3.62
C ASP A 256 -18.53 5.40 -4.70
N ASP A 257 -19.09 6.56 -4.38
CA ASP A 257 -19.10 7.72 -5.26
C ASP A 257 -17.67 8.24 -5.54
N LEU A 258 -16.83 8.33 -4.51
CA LEU A 258 -15.43 8.71 -4.64
C LEU A 258 -14.67 7.75 -5.56
N ALA A 259 -14.88 6.44 -5.38
CA ALA A 259 -14.28 5.43 -6.25
C ALA A 259 -14.75 5.56 -7.70
N SER A 260 -16.03 5.84 -7.91
CA SER A 260 -16.62 6.00 -9.24
C SER A 260 -16.10 7.26 -9.96
N ILE A 261 -16.01 8.39 -9.25
CA ILE A 261 -15.55 9.67 -9.81
C ILE A 261 -14.05 9.63 -10.11
N CYS A 262 -13.26 9.12 -9.18
CA CYS A 262 -11.82 9.10 -9.34
C CYS A 262 -11.33 7.95 -10.25
N GLY A 263 -12.00 6.81 -10.25
CA GLY A 263 -11.61 5.64 -11.04
C GLY A 263 -10.13 5.28 -10.85
N ASP A 264 -9.40 5.14 -11.95
CA ASP A 264 -7.95 4.82 -11.97
C ASP A 264 -7.05 5.93 -11.37
N LYS A 265 -7.60 7.11 -11.17
CA LYS A 265 -6.88 8.24 -10.57
C LYS A 265 -6.87 8.17 -9.05
N LEU A 266 -7.76 7.41 -8.42
CA LEU A 266 -7.70 7.15 -6.99
C LEU A 266 -6.51 6.24 -6.69
N LEU A 267 -5.59 6.70 -5.87
CA LEU A 267 -4.39 5.93 -5.52
C LEU A 267 -4.53 5.28 -4.15
N ARG A 268 -5.11 6.00 -3.18
CA ARG A 268 -5.26 5.51 -1.81
C ARG A 268 -6.28 6.30 -1.01
N VAL A 269 -7.00 5.61 -0.14
CA VAL A 269 -7.77 6.20 0.95
C VAL A 269 -7.33 5.56 2.27
N LYS A 270 -7.21 6.37 3.32
CA LYS A 270 -7.07 5.91 4.70
C LYS A 270 -7.85 6.84 5.61
N ALA A 271 -8.74 6.26 6.40
CA ALA A 271 -9.54 7.04 7.33
C ALA A 271 -9.76 6.32 8.66
N VAL A 272 -9.95 7.11 9.72
CA VAL A 272 -10.46 6.70 11.01
C VAL A 272 -11.58 7.68 11.34
N LEU A 273 -12.83 7.23 11.33
CA LEU A 273 -14.01 8.09 11.41
C LEU A 273 -14.93 7.63 12.52
N LYS A 274 -15.46 8.59 13.28
CA LYS A 274 -16.48 8.39 14.29
C LYS A 274 -17.85 8.75 13.73
N VAL A 275 -18.56 7.76 13.19
CA VAL A 275 -19.92 7.92 12.66
C VAL A 275 -20.96 7.95 13.78
N ALA A 276 -22.14 8.53 13.50
CA ALA A 276 -23.19 8.74 14.52
C ALA A 276 -23.83 7.43 15.02
N ASP A 277 -23.88 6.41 14.18
CA ASP A 277 -24.56 5.13 14.42
C ASP A 277 -23.60 3.99 14.85
N CYS A 278 -22.32 4.30 15.12
CA CYS A 278 -21.35 3.33 15.64
C CYS A 278 -20.65 3.88 16.89
N ALA A 279 -20.57 3.05 17.95
CA ALA A 279 -19.92 3.45 19.20
C ALA A 279 -18.41 3.58 19.07
N GLU A 280 -17.78 2.76 18.24
CA GLU A 280 -16.33 2.77 18.00
C GLU A 280 -15.99 3.49 16.71
N PRO A 281 -14.82 4.14 16.63
CA PRO A 281 -14.30 4.66 15.36
C PRO A 281 -14.11 3.53 14.34
N ILE A 282 -14.34 3.84 13.06
CA ILE A 282 -14.20 2.88 11.96
C ILE A 282 -12.94 3.20 11.18
N HIS A 283 -12.06 2.21 11.05
CA HIS A 283 -10.89 2.27 10.19
C HIS A 283 -11.23 1.82 8.78
N ILE A 284 -10.90 2.64 7.80
CA ILE A 284 -11.11 2.43 6.37
C ILE A 284 -9.78 2.57 5.67
N GLN A 285 -9.52 1.71 4.70
CA GLN A 285 -8.36 1.83 3.81
C GLN A 285 -8.67 1.29 2.42
N SER A 286 -8.04 1.89 1.41
CA SER A 286 -8.09 1.39 0.04
C SER A 286 -6.70 1.35 -0.62
N VAL A 287 -6.60 0.58 -1.69
CA VAL A 287 -5.53 0.70 -2.69
C VAL A 287 -6.22 0.88 -4.04
N GLY A 288 -5.98 2.02 -4.70
CA GLY A 288 -6.84 2.44 -5.79
C GLY A 288 -8.29 2.56 -5.32
N ALA A 289 -9.23 2.19 -6.17
CA ALA A 289 -10.66 2.14 -5.88
C ALA A 289 -11.11 0.88 -5.12
N THR A 290 -10.18 0.03 -4.66
CA THR A 290 -10.49 -1.19 -3.93
C THR A 290 -10.39 -0.96 -2.43
N PHE A 291 -11.55 -0.96 -1.75
CA PHE A 291 -11.64 -0.82 -0.31
C PHE A 291 -11.52 -2.16 0.40
N GLY A 292 -10.73 -2.21 1.47
CA GLY A 292 -10.72 -3.32 2.40
C GLY A 292 -11.97 -3.31 3.30
N ALA A 293 -12.26 -4.43 3.96
CA ALA A 293 -13.37 -4.49 4.92
C ALA A 293 -13.17 -3.45 6.03
N PRO A 294 -14.16 -2.59 6.31
CA PRO A 294 -14.12 -1.64 7.40
C PRO A 294 -13.93 -2.34 8.74
N ARG A 295 -13.17 -1.72 9.66
CA ARG A 295 -12.89 -2.31 10.98
C ARG A 295 -13.22 -1.35 12.09
N ARG A 296 -13.96 -1.81 13.08
CA ARG A 296 -14.19 -1.06 14.32
C ARG A 296 -12.95 -1.08 15.19
N LEU A 297 -12.54 0.07 15.71
CA LEU A 297 -11.37 0.23 16.57
C LEU A 297 -11.81 0.26 18.04
N VAL A 298 -11.99 -0.93 18.62
CA VAL A 298 -12.37 -1.09 20.01
C VAL A 298 -11.24 -0.60 20.93
N GLY A 299 -11.60 0.19 21.96
CA GLY A 299 -10.65 0.69 22.96
C GLY A 299 -9.90 1.97 22.56
N LEU A 300 -10.16 2.53 21.36
CA LEU A 300 -9.64 3.85 21.01
C LEU A 300 -10.43 4.92 21.75
N ALA A 301 -9.77 5.67 22.63
CA ALA A 301 -10.37 6.84 23.30
C ALA A 301 -10.71 7.93 22.27
N ALA A 302 -11.39 8.99 22.70
CA ALA A 302 -11.81 10.09 21.85
C ALA A 302 -10.72 10.50 20.85
N HIS A 303 -11.00 10.40 19.59
CA HIS A 303 -10.08 10.60 18.48
C HIS A 303 -10.70 11.61 17.52
N GLU A 304 -9.88 12.53 16.98
CA GLU A 304 -10.32 13.40 15.89
C GLU A 304 -10.48 12.59 14.61
N ASP A 305 -11.55 12.85 13.86
CA ASP A 305 -11.79 12.23 12.57
C ASP A 305 -10.67 12.58 11.59
N ILE A 306 -10.10 11.55 10.99
CA ILE A 306 -9.04 11.69 9.99
C ILE A 306 -9.47 10.94 8.74
N CYS A 307 -9.54 11.64 7.63
CA CYS A 307 -9.66 11.05 6.31
C CYS A 307 -8.57 11.60 5.41
N VAL A 308 -7.84 10.72 4.75
CA VAL A 308 -6.81 11.07 3.78
C VAL A 308 -7.12 10.39 2.47
N VAL A 309 -7.17 11.18 1.41
CA VAL A 309 -7.35 10.72 0.03
C VAL A 309 -6.12 11.13 -0.77
N ILE A 310 -5.55 10.19 -1.50
CA ILE A 310 -4.47 10.43 -2.45
C ILE A 310 -5.00 10.13 -3.84
N ALA A 311 -5.02 11.12 -4.71
CA ALA A 311 -5.48 10.97 -6.08
C ALA A 311 -4.53 11.65 -7.06
N ARG A 312 -4.58 11.25 -8.32
CA ARG A 312 -3.81 11.83 -9.42
C ARG A 312 -4.73 12.65 -10.30
N ASP A 313 -4.31 13.89 -10.65
CA ASP A 313 -5.02 14.79 -11.54
C ASP A 313 -6.50 15.05 -11.14
N ILE A 314 -6.80 14.95 -9.87
CA ILE A 314 -8.09 15.29 -9.24
C ILE A 314 -7.79 15.85 -7.87
N ASP A 315 -8.22 17.06 -7.61
CA ASP A 315 -8.02 17.74 -6.33
C ASP A 315 -9.30 17.77 -5.47
N ALA A 316 -9.21 18.38 -4.29
CA ALA A 316 -10.34 18.49 -3.36
C ALA A 316 -11.50 19.33 -3.94
N GLY A 317 -11.20 20.34 -4.75
CA GLY A 317 -12.20 21.17 -5.41
C GLY A 317 -12.99 20.39 -6.45
N ASP A 318 -12.31 19.56 -7.25
CA ASP A 318 -12.95 18.71 -8.25
C ASP A 318 -13.91 17.69 -7.60
N ILE A 319 -13.46 17.04 -6.51
CA ILE A 319 -14.29 16.09 -5.77
C ILE A 319 -15.49 16.79 -5.14
N GLN A 320 -15.27 17.96 -4.55
CA GLN A 320 -16.35 18.71 -3.88
C GLN A 320 -17.38 19.28 -4.88
N ALA A 321 -16.94 19.65 -6.08
CA ALA A 321 -17.83 20.05 -7.16
C ALA A 321 -18.70 18.90 -7.66
N ALA A 322 -18.16 17.67 -7.72
CA ALA A 322 -18.89 16.48 -8.11
C ALA A 322 -19.79 15.92 -6.99
N LEU A 323 -19.42 16.13 -5.71
CA LEU A 323 -20.13 15.65 -4.52
C LEU A 323 -20.38 16.80 -3.53
N PRO A 324 -21.29 17.75 -3.84
CA PRO A 324 -21.51 18.95 -3.02
C PRO A 324 -22.03 18.65 -1.62
N ASP A 325 -22.80 17.57 -1.45
CA ASP A 325 -23.42 17.14 -0.19
C ASP A 325 -22.59 16.07 0.56
N ALA A 326 -21.33 15.90 0.18
CA ALA A 326 -20.45 14.88 0.78
C ALA A 326 -20.41 14.96 2.31
N PRO A 327 -20.44 13.80 3.02
CA PRO A 327 -20.32 13.77 4.47
C PRO A 327 -18.89 14.12 4.94
N ILE A 328 -17.91 14.11 4.05
CA ILE A 328 -16.52 14.46 4.32
C ILE A 328 -16.11 15.65 3.46
N ALA A 329 -15.78 16.75 4.14
CA ALA A 329 -15.25 17.95 3.50
C ALA A 329 -13.73 17.79 3.29
N LEU A 330 -13.29 17.55 2.05
CA LEU A 330 -11.89 17.45 1.70
C LEU A 330 -11.25 18.82 1.48
N SER A 331 -9.97 18.93 1.82
CA SER A 331 -9.13 20.07 1.50
C SER A 331 -7.76 19.59 1.04
N ASN A 332 -7.16 20.27 0.07
CA ASN A 332 -5.78 20.00 -0.32
C ASN A 332 -4.85 20.30 0.87
N THR A 333 -3.99 19.36 1.22
CA THR A 333 -3.02 19.57 2.30
C THR A 333 -1.98 20.59 1.84
N LYS A 334 -2.06 21.81 2.39
CA LYS A 334 -0.96 22.78 2.30
C LYS A 334 0.03 22.41 3.39
N HIS A 335 1.25 22.08 3.02
CA HIS A 335 2.32 21.61 3.90
C HIS A 335 2.68 22.52 5.10
N SER A 336 2.02 23.66 5.29
CA SER A 336 2.28 24.60 6.41
C SER A 336 1.08 24.91 7.31
N ALA A 337 -0.14 24.62 6.92
CA ALA A 337 -1.34 25.12 7.65
C ALA A 337 -1.85 24.17 8.76
N VAL A 338 -1.43 22.92 8.77
CA VAL A 338 -1.95 21.91 9.71
C VAL A 338 -1.10 21.80 10.96
N ALA A 339 0.16 22.21 10.93
CA ALA A 339 1.03 22.30 12.11
C ALA A 339 0.49 23.25 13.21
N GLN A 340 -0.35 24.23 12.85
CA GLN A 340 -0.93 25.17 13.81
C GLN A 340 -2.14 24.63 14.57
N ARG A 341 -2.79 23.55 14.11
CA ARG A 341 -3.91 22.93 14.84
C ARG A 341 -3.45 21.91 15.88
N SER A 342 -2.33 21.21 15.62
CA SER A 342 -1.77 20.20 16.54
C SER A 342 -1.20 20.79 17.83
N SER A 343 -0.72 22.03 17.83
CA SER A 343 -0.17 22.65 19.06
C SER A 343 -1.19 22.97 20.13
N LYS A 344 -2.50 22.86 19.85
CA LYS A 344 -3.57 23.03 20.83
C LYS A 344 -4.04 21.74 21.50
N VAL A 345 -3.55 20.59 21.08
CA VAL A 345 -3.96 19.27 21.58
C VAL A 345 -3.00 18.74 22.67
N PHE A 346 -1.82 19.34 22.82
CA PHE A 346 -0.81 18.95 23.81
C PHE A 346 -0.48 20.07 24.83
N ALA A 347 -1.39 21.02 25.04
CA ALA A 347 -1.29 22.02 26.11
C ALA A 347 -2.36 21.81 27.18
#